data_7a48a1c07eb3846eab1df3105cd7b9cd
#
_entry.id   7a48a1c07eb3846eab1df3105cd7b9cd
#
_cell.length_a   1.000
_cell.length_b   1.000
_cell.length_c   1.000
_cell.angle_alpha   90.00
_cell.angle_beta   90.00
_cell.angle_gamma   90.00
#
_symmetry.space_group_name_H-M   'P 1'
#
loop_
_entity.id
_entity.type
_entity.pdbx_description
1 polymer ?
#
loop_
_entity_poly.entity_id
_entity_poly.type
_entity_poly.pdbx_seq_one_letter_code
_entity_poly.pdbx_strand_id
1 'polypeptide(L)'
;QSLERGRRSSRAVMLAIAEMYVQGVSTRDAAKVMAEFGLKSLSSTQVSRAAALLDEELAAWRRRPLGEIHYLFLDARYEKLRDGGVVRDAALFSAIGVGAEGRRRVLGVSCDPSEAEVHWRAFLDSLIDRGMRGVRFVVSDDHAGLKAARRAVLPGAVWQRCQFHLAQNAIHHATNAAIRQRIGAELRRIWNASSLQAAQEELDRLITAYR
;
A
#
# COMPACT_ATOMS: atom_id res chain seq x y z
N GLN A 1 3.95 8.64 -34.90
CA GLN A 1 2.78 9.21 -34.21
C GLN A 1 2.97 10.72 -34.16
N SER A 2 2.06 11.45 -34.78
CA SER A 2 2.13 12.89 -34.94
C SER A 2 2.03 13.59 -33.58
N LEU A 3 2.99 14.46 -33.29
CA LEU A 3 2.91 15.46 -32.23
C LEU A 3 1.58 16.23 -32.37
N GLU A 4 0.83 16.36 -31.29
CA GLU A 4 -0.42 17.14 -31.26
C GLU A 4 -0.12 18.56 -31.74
N ARG A 5 -0.70 18.95 -32.88
CA ARG A 5 -0.49 20.28 -33.45
C ARG A 5 -0.93 21.37 -32.47
N GLY A 6 -0.05 22.33 -32.21
CA GLY A 6 -0.34 23.51 -31.37
C GLY A 6 -0.06 23.36 -29.88
N ARG A 7 0.42 22.21 -29.38
CA ARG A 7 0.88 22.07 -27.99
C ARG A 7 2.39 22.07 -27.92
N ARG A 8 2.95 22.82 -26.94
CA ARG A 8 4.39 22.92 -26.71
C ARG A 8 5.03 21.66 -26.09
N SER A 9 4.20 20.72 -25.64
CA SER A 9 4.64 19.41 -25.15
C SER A 9 3.57 18.35 -25.44
N SER A 10 4.00 17.16 -25.85
CA SER A 10 3.12 16.03 -26.08
C SER A 10 2.73 15.39 -24.73
N ARG A 11 1.59 14.69 -24.69
CA ARG A 11 1.15 13.92 -23.54
C ARG A 11 2.24 12.94 -23.04
N ALA A 12 2.99 12.36 -23.94
CA ALA A 12 4.11 11.45 -23.61
C ALA A 12 5.21 12.15 -22.80
N VAL A 13 5.54 13.40 -23.15
CA VAL A 13 6.53 14.22 -22.41
C VAL A 13 6.01 14.54 -21.01
N MET A 14 4.72 14.90 -20.88
CA MET A 14 4.11 15.19 -19.60
C MET A 14 4.09 13.94 -18.69
N LEU A 15 3.78 12.77 -19.23
CA LEU A 15 3.84 11.50 -18.50
C LEU A 15 5.26 11.15 -18.06
N ALA A 16 6.26 11.37 -18.92
CA ALA A 16 7.66 11.12 -18.57
C ALA A 16 8.14 12.05 -17.44
N ILE A 17 7.72 13.32 -17.46
CA ILE A 17 8.02 14.27 -16.38
C ILE A 17 7.32 13.85 -15.07
N ALA A 18 6.06 13.47 -15.14
CA ALA A 18 5.32 12.99 -13.98
C ALA A 18 5.96 11.73 -13.38
N GLU A 19 6.38 10.78 -14.21
CA GLU A 19 7.10 9.58 -13.77
C GLU A 19 8.43 9.94 -13.08
N MET A 20 9.23 10.82 -13.66
CA MET A 20 10.47 11.28 -13.02
C MET A 20 10.19 11.94 -11.66
N TYR A 21 9.12 12.72 -11.55
CA TYR A 21 8.72 13.36 -10.28
C TYR A 21 8.34 12.30 -9.23
N VAL A 22 7.57 11.28 -9.60
CA VAL A 22 7.21 10.15 -8.73
C VAL A 22 8.45 9.39 -8.25
N GLN A 23 9.47 9.27 -9.12
CA GLN A 23 10.76 8.65 -8.79
C GLN A 23 11.68 9.56 -7.95
N GLY A 24 11.19 10.73 -7.52
CA GLY A 24 11.94 11.66 -6.67
C GLY A 24 12.96 12.55 -7.41
N VAL A 25 12.90 12.61 -8.74
CA VAL A 25 13.75 13.51 -9.52
C VAL A 25 13.28 14.96 -9.32
N SER A 26 14.20 15.87 -8.96
CA SER A 26 13.83 17.27 -8.78
C SER A 26 13.35 17.89 -10.11
N THR A 27 12.49 18.91 -10.04
CA THR A 27 12.01 19.64 -11.23
C THR A 27 13.13 20.19 -12.08
N ARG A 28 14.24 20.58 -11.45
CA ARG A 28 15.44 21.10 -12.13
C ARG A 28 16.18 19.98 -12.88
N ASP A 29 16.30 18.81 -12.27
CA ASP A 29 16.99 17.68 -12.89
C ASP A 29 16.13 17.02 -13.95
N ALA A 30 14.82 16.95 -13.78
CA ALA A 30 13.88 16.56 -14.83
C ALA A 30 13.99 17.45 -16.07
N ALA A 31 14.13 18.77 -15.89
CA ALA A 31 14.35 19.70 -17.00
C ALA A 31 15.68 19.45 -17.72
N LYS A 32 16.77 19.12 -16.98
CA LYS A 32 18.07 18.73 -17.58
C LYS A 32 17.96 17.45 -18.40
N VAL A 33 17.34 16.39 -17.84
CA VAL A 33 17.14 15.14 -18.55
C VAL A 33 16.35 15.35 -19.84
N MET A 34 15.28 16.16 -19.80
CA MET A 34 14.50 16.48 -20.99
C MET A 34 15.28 17.28 -22.03
N ALA A 35 16.22 18.14 -21.60
CA ALA A 35 17.11 18.86 -22.51
C ALA A 35 18.03 17.92 -23.31
N GLU A 36 18.54 16.84 -22.70
CA GLU A 36 19.33 15.80 -23.37
C GLU A 36 18.51 15.08 -24.46
N PHE A 37 17.20 14.95 -24.26
CA PHE A 37 16.27 14.41 -25.28
C PHE A 37 15.86 15.45 -26.33
N GLY A 38 16.56 16.58 -26.42
CA GLY A 38 16.31 17.62 -27.43
C GLY A 38 15.17 18.58 -27.07
N LEU A 39 14.58 18.48 -25.88
CA LEU A 39 13.49 19.35 -25.43
C LEU A 39 14.05 20.57 -24.67
N LYS A 40 14.95 21.32 -25.28
CA LYS A 40 15.68 22.44 -24.69
C LYS A 40 14.78 23.60 -24.21
N SER A 41 13.51 23.62 -24.55
CA SER A 41 12.56 24.68 -24.17
C SER A 41 11.72 24.36 -22.94
N LEU A 42 11.92 23.18 -22.28
CA LEU A 42 11.22 22.83 -21.05
C LEU A 42 11.78 23.65 -19.88
N SER A 43 10.99 24.62 -19.44
CA SER A 43 11.32 25.41 -18.25
C SER A 43 10.93 24.64 -16.98
N SER A 44 11.54 25.00 -15.85
CA SER A 44 11.14 24.48 -14.52
C SER A 44 9.64 24.72 -14.23
N THR A 45 9.08 25.81 -14.76
CA THR A 45 7.64 26.10 -14.66
C THR A 45 6.76 25.07 -15.40
N GLN A 46 7.21 24.57 -16.55
CA GLN A 46 6.47 23.52 -17.29
C GLN A 46 6.55 22.18 -16.57
N VAL A 47 7.69 21.86 -15.97
CA VAL A 47 7.84 20.66 -15.12
C VAL A 47 6.92 20.77 -13.89
N SER A 48 6.88 21.94 -13.22
CA SER A 48 5.99 22.17 -12.08
C SER A 48 4.50 22.07 -12.47
N ARG A 49 4.11 22.53 -13.67
CA ARG A 49 2.74 22.36 -14.17
C ARG A 49 2.41 20.89 -14.44
N ALA A 50 3.37 20.10 -14.93
CA ALA A 50 3.17 18.66 -15.11
C ALA A 50 2.96 17.96 -13.76
N ALA A 51 3.74 18.31 -12.74
CA ALA A 51 3.56 17.81 -11.37
C ALA A 51 2.18 18.20 -10.80
N ALA A 52 1.75 19.46 -10.98
CA ALA A 52 0.45 19.92 -10.53
C ALA A 52 -0.73 19.13 -11.16
N LEU A 53 -0.65 18.79 -12.44
CA LEU A 53 -1.65 17.93 -13.09
C LEU A 53 -1.71 16.53 -12.46
N LEU A 54 -0.55 15.96 -12.11
CA LEU A 54 -0.50 14.69 -11.39
C LEU A 54 -1.13 14.81 -10.00
N ASP A 55 -0.88 15.89 -9.28
CA ASP A 55 -1.49 16.15 -7.97
C ASP A 55 -3.02 16.25 -8.06
N GLU A 56 -3.55 16.88 -9.11
CA GLU A 56 -5.01 16.94 -9.37
C GLU A 56 -5.59 15.54 -9.65
N GLU A 57 -4.93 14.74 -10.48
CA GLU A 57 -5.36 13.36 -10.77
C GLU A 57 -5.32 12.48 -9.50
N LEU A 58 -4.25 12.60 -8.70
CA LEU A 58 -4.12 11.91 -7.41
C LEU A 58 -5.20 12.37 -6.41
N ALA A 59 -5.49 13.66 -6.36
CA ALA A 59 -6.56 14.19 -5.51
C ALA A 59 -7.94 13.68 -5.95
N ALA A 60 -8.22 13.62 -7.25
CA ALA A 60 -9.44 13.03 -7.80
C ALA A 60 -9.53 11.52 -7.46
N TRP A 61 -8.42 10.80 -7.63
CA TRP A 61 -8.33 9.38 -7.27
C TRP A 61 -8.58 9.14 -5.78
N ARG A 62 -8.02 9.99 -4.90
CA ARG A 62 -8.24 9.90 -3.45
C ARG A 62 -9.69 10.15 -3.04
N ARG A 63 -10.44 10.96 -3.79
CA ARG A 63 -11.85 11.29 -3.51
C ARG A 63 -12.86 10.40 -4.23
N ARG A 64 -12.42 9.50 -5.13
CA ARG A 64 -13.34 8.67 -5.91
C ARG A 64 -14.21 7.79 -5.02
N PRO A 65 -15.49 7.56 -5.36
CA PRO A 65 -16.38 6.62 -4.68
C PRO A 65 -15.82 5.19 -4.70
N LEU A 66 -16.01 4.44 -3.62
CA LEU A 66 -15.46 3.09 -3.48
C LEU A 66 -16.48 1.99 -3.74
N GLY A 67 -17.67 2.09 -3.16
CA GLY A 67 -18.75 1.11 -3.32
C GLY A 67 -18.58 -0.14 -2.44
N GLU A 68 -19.10 -1.28 -2.92
CA GLU A 68 -19.13 -2.52 -2.16
C GLU A 68 -17.78 -3.23 -2.17
N ILE A 69 -17.28 -3.58 -0.98
CA ILE A 69 -16.01 -4.26 -0.74
C ILE A 69 -16.27 -5.40 0.24
N HIS A 70 -15.99 -6.64 -0.15
CA HIS A 70 -16.18 -7.81 0.71
C HIS A 70 -14.95 -8.14 1.54
N TYR A 71 -13.76 -8.04 0.95
CA TYR A 71 -12.48 -8.33 1.59
C TYR A 71 -11.62 -7.07 1.60
N LEU A 72 -11.09 -6.74 2.77
CA LEU A 72 -10.24 -5.57 2.97
C LEU A 72 -8.89 -6.01 3.51
N PHE A 73 -7.83 -5.64 2.81
CA PHE A 73 -6.44 -5.84 3.24
C PHE A 73 -5.88 -4.50 3.67
N LEU A 74 -5.35 -4.46 4.90
CA LEU A 74 -4.76 -3.27 5.50
C LEU A 74 -3.30 -3.55 5.83
N ASP A 75 -2.44 -2.63 5.50
CA ASP A 75 -1.01 -2.70 5.74
C ASP A 75 -0.41 -1.33 6.00
N ALA A 76 0.66 -1.27 6.76
CA ALA A 76 1.44 -0.07 6.97
C ALA A 76 2.93 -0.37 6.87
N ARG A 77 3.68 0.61 6.41
CA ARG A 77 5.14 0.58 6.43
C ARG A 77 5.68 1.96 6.81
N TYR A 78 6.80 1.98 7.49
CA TYR A 78 7.49 3.22 7.80
C TYR A 78 8.36 3.67 6.63
N GLU A 79 8.21 4.94 6.27
CA GLU A 79 9.02 5.60 5.24
C GLU A 79 9.60 6.90 5.78
N LYS A 80 10.77 7.28 5.26
CA LYS A 80 11.38 8.56 5.58
C LYS A 80 10.83 9.63 4.66
N LEU A 81 10.11 10.58 5.24
CA LEU A 81 9.58 11.73 4.53
C LEU A 81 10.38 12.98 4.86
N ARG A 82 10.55 13.83 3.84
CA ARG A 82 11.07 15.18 4.04
C ARG A 82 9.90 16.16 4.13
N ASP A 83 9.72 16.73 5.31
CA ASP A 83 8.70 17.75 5.59
C ASP A 83 9.35 18.98 6.20
N GLY A 84 9.10 20.17 5.63
CA GLY A 84 9.69 21.42 6.08
C GLY A 84 11.23 21.43 6.16
N GLY A 85 11.91 20.63 5.30
CA GLY A 85 13.38 20.50 5.32
C GLY A 85 13.92 19.46 6.32
N VAL A 86 13.08 18.89 7.17
CA VAL A 86 13.44 17.86 8.17
C VAL A 86 13.02 16.49 7.65
N VAL A 87 13.88 15.49 7.83
CA VAL A 87 13.54 14.08 7.54
C VAL A 87 12.91 13.46 8.78
N ARG A 88 11.71 12.92 8.62
CA ARG A 88 10.95 12.24 9.68
C ARG A 88 10.49 10.86 9.22
N ASP A 89 10.38 9.92 10.15
CA ASP A 89 9.70 8.67 9.89
C ASP A 89 8.18 8.91 9.90
N ALA A 90 7.50 8.31 8.95
CA ALA A 90 6.04 8.36 8.86
C ALA A 90 5.50 6.99 8.49
N ALA A 91 4.35 6.64 9.03
CA ALA A 91 3.63 5.42 8.68
C ALA A 91 2.81 5.65 7.41
N LEU A 92 3.11 4.90 6.37
CA LEU A 92 2.38 4.90 5.10
C LEU A 92 1.33 3.78 5.16
N PHE A 93 0.07 4.15 5.32
CA PHE A 93 -1.06 3.21 5.32
C PHE A 93 -1.52 2.90 3.93
N SER A 94 -1.88 1.66 3.70
CA SER A 94 -2.48 1.20 2.45
C SER A 94 -3.71 0.34 2.71
N ALA A 95 -4.72 0.49 1.85
CA ALA A 95 -5.92 -0.33 1.84
C ALA A 95 -6.16 -0.89 0.45
N ILE A 96 -6.26 -2.22 0.36
CA ILE A 96 -6.63 -2.94 -0.86
C ILE A 96 -7.95 -3.64 -0.60
N GLY A 97 -8.93 -3.45 -1.48
CA GLY A 97 -10.23 -4.09 -1.40
C GLY A 97 -10.49 -5.05 -2.54
N VAL A 98 -11.35 -6.04 -2.25
CA VAL A 98 -11.91 -6.95 -3.26
C VAL A 98 -13.42 -6.88 -3.14
N GLY A 99 -14.10 -6.50 -4.23
CA GLY A 99 -15.56 -6.48 -4.34
C GLY A 99 -16.12 -7.81 -4.85
N ALA A 100 -17.39 -7.80 -5.22
CA ALA A 100 -18.10 -8.98 -5.75
C ALA A 100 -17.48 -9.52 -7.06
N GLU A 101 -16.84 -8.65 -7.84
CA GLU A 101 -16.15 -8.98 -9.09
C GLU A 101 -14.84 -9.76 -8.89
N GLY A 102 -14.38 -9.96 -7.65
CA GLY A 102 -13.14 -10.68 -7.31
C GLY A 102 -11.84 -9.96 -7.65
N ARG A 103 -11.90 -8.73 -8.13
CA ARG A 103 -10.71 -7.95 -8.50
C ARG A 103 -10.16 -7.14 -7.33
N ARG A 104 -8.84 -7.15 -7.17
CA ARG A 104 -8.14 -6.30 -6.21
C ARG A 104 -8.08 -4.86 -6.71
N ARG A 105 -8.40 -3.91 -5.83
CA ARG A 105 -8.28 -2.46 -6.10
C ARG A 105 -7.62 -1.78 -4.91
N VAL A 106 -6.67 -0.90 -5.16
CA VAL A 106 -6.14 0.00 -4.12
C VAL A 106 -7.23 0.99 -3.78
N LEU A 107 -7.72 1.00 -2.57
CA LEU A 107 -8.81 1.87 -2.11
C LEU A 107 -8.32 3.23 -1.66
N GLY A 108 -7.22 3.24 -0.93
CA GLY A 108 -6.63 4.44 -0.38
C GLY A 108 -5.21 4.24 0.10
N VAL A 109 -4.52 5.36 0.22
CA VAL A 109 -3.20 5.48 0.84
C VAL A 109 -3.24 6.73 1.71
N SER A 110 -2.72 6.65 2.93
CA SER A 110 -2.52 7.79 3.84
C SER A 110 -1.11 7.77 4.38
N CYS A 111 -0.65 8.92 4.81
CA CYS A 111 0.66 9.08 5.44
C CYS A 111 0.48 9.83 6.76
N ASP A 112 0.84 9.19 7.85
CA ASP A 112 0.57 9.63 9.21
C ASP A 112 1.83 9.49 10.09
N PRO A 113 1.95 10.23 11.21
CA PRO A 113 3.15 10.19 12.05
C PRO A 113 3.45 8.82 12.67
N SER A 114 2.44 7.99 12.87
CA SER A 114 2.57 6.67 13.51
C SER A 114 1.38 5.77 13.24
N GLU A 115 1.51 4.48 13.56
CA GLU A 115 0.42 3.50 13.52
C GLU A 115 -0.50 3.54 14.76
N ALA A 116 -0.68 4.71 15.37
CA ALA A 116 -1.62 4.87 16.49
C ALA A 116 -3.07 4.61 16.04
N GLU A 117 -3.91 4.17 16.97
CA GLU A 117 -5.32 3.89 16.71
C GLU A 117 -6.05 5.07 16.07
N VAL A 118 -5.77 6.30 16.52
CA VAL A 118 -6.40 7.52 16.00
C VAL A 118 -6.16 7.71 14.52
N HIS A 119 -4.95 7.45 14.03
CA HIS A 119 -4.60 7.59 12.61
C HIS A 119 -5.24 6.48 11.77
N TRP A 120 -5.23 5.23 12.27
CA TRP A 120 -5.94 4.13 11.62
C TRP A 120 -7.45 4.37 11.55
N ARG A 121 -8.07 4.92 12.61
CA ARG A 121 -9.50 5.30 12.58
C ARG A 121 -9.76 6.34 11.50
N ALA A 122 -9.02 7.44 11.49
CA ALA A 122 -9.17 8.49 10.50
C ALA A 122 -9.03 7.96 9.07
N PHE A 123 -8.07 7.05 8.84
CA PHE A 123 -7.89 6.40 7.53
C PHE A 123 -9.11 5.53 7.16
N LEU A 124 -9.59 4.68 8.07
CA LEU A 124 -10.75 3.81 7.81
C LEU A 124 -12.03 4.63 7.61
N ASP A 125 -12.26 5.67 8.43
CA ASP A 125 -13.40 6.57 8.29
C ASP A 125 -13.38 7.26 6.93
N SER A 126 -12.21 7.70 6.44
CA SER A 126 -12.07 8.28 5.10
C SER A 126 -12.49 7.33 3.97
N LEU A 127 -12.31 6.01 4.15
CA LEU A 127 -12.78 5.01 3.17
C LEU A 127 -14.31 4.85 3.23
N ILE A 128 -14.89 4.88 4.44
CA ILE A 128 -16.35 4.82 4.65
C ILE A 128 -17.01 6.06 4.07
N ASP A 129 -16.49 7.26 4.34
CA ASP A 129 -16.99 8.53 3.81
C ASP A 129 -17.03 8.54 2.26
N ARG A 130 -16.13 7.78 1.63
CA ARG A 130 -16.11 7.57 0.18
C ARG A 130 -17.02 6.42 -0.28
N GLY A 131 -17.91 5.94 0.59
CA GLY A 131 -18.92 4.95 0.27
C GLY A 131 -18.45 3.49 0.32
N MET A 132 -17.33 3.18 0.98
CA MET A 132 -16.95 1.80 1.27
C MET A 132 -17.98 1.14 2.17
N ARG A 133 -18.52 0.00 1.75
CA ARG A 133 -19.52 -0.75 2.52
C ARG A 133 -19.42 -2.25 2.24
N GLY A 134 -20.09 -3.06 3.08
CA GLY A 134 -20.22 -4.50 2.87
C GLY A 134 -18.98 -5.31 3.24
N VAL A 135 -18.05 -4.72 4.02
CA VAL A 135 -16.82 -5.42 4.43
C VAL A 135 -17.17 -6.57 5.36
N ARG A 136 -16.88 -7.79 4.93
CA ARG A 136 -17.10 -9.04 5.67
C ARG A 136 -15.83 -9.57 6.31
N PHE A 137 -14.69 -9.30 5.69
CA PHE A 137 -13.41 -9.87 6.07
C PHE A 137 -12.28 -8.84 5.99
N VAL A 138 -11.50 -8.74 7.07
CA VAL A 138 -10.32 -7.86 7.14
C VAL A 138 -9.07 -8.69 7.39
N VAL A 139 -8.08 -8.53 6.54
CA VAL A 139 -6.74 -9.12 6.69
C VAL A 139 -5.74 -8.01 7.02
N SER A 140 -5.01 -8.14 8.11
CA SER A 140 -3.96 -7.20 8.49
C SER A 140 -2.87 -7.86 9.33
N ASP A 141 -1.83 -7.13 9.65
CA ASP A 141 -0.91 -7.52 10.70
C ASP A 141 -1.58 -7.48 12.10
N ASP A 142 -0.82 -7.81 13.14
CA ASP A 142 -1.29 -7.88 14.52
C ASP A 142 -1.00 -6.59 15.31
N HIS A 143 -0.86 -5.44 14.64
CA HIS A 143 -0.58 -4.17 15.30
C HIS A 143 -1.76 -3.72 16.18
N ALA A 144 -1.46 -3.30 17.43
CA ALA A 144 -2.50 -2.99 18.42
C ALA A 144 -3.40 -1.83 17.99
N GLY A 145 -2.84 -0.74 17.44
CA GLY A 145 -3.58 0.43 16.97
C GLY A 145 -4.53 0.08 15.83
N LEU A 146 -4.07 -0.71 14.86
CA LEU A 146 -4.92 -1.16 13.74
C LEU A 146 -6.06 -2.07 14.22
N LYS A 147 -5.77 -3.01 15.13
CA LYS A 147 -6.81 -3.90 15.71
C LYS A 147 -7.89 -3.11 16.46
N ALA A 148 -7.49 -2.10 17.22
CA ALA A 148 -8.43 -1.25 17.96
C ALA A 148 -9.29 -0.41 16.98
N ALA A 149 -8.68 0.24 16.00
CA ALA A 149 -9.38 1.02 14.98
C ALA A 149 -10.37 0.15 14.18
N ARG A 150 -9.94 -1.04 13.71
CA ARG A 150 -10.81 -1.97 13.00
C ARG A 150 -12.03 -2.39 13.82
N ARG A 151 -11.84 -2.73 15.10
CA ARG A 151 -12.96 -3.10 15.98
C ARG A 151 -13.97 -1.98 16.12
N ALA A 152 -13.51 -0.74 16.18
CA ALA A 152 -14.37 0.42 16.34
C ALA A 152 -15.11 0.79 15.06
N VAL A 153 -14.43 0.76 13.91
CA VAL A 153 -14.96 1.25 12.62
C VAL A 153 -15.67 0.15 11.83
N LEU A 154 -15.21 -1.10 11.94
CA LEU A 154 -15.73 -2.27 11.23
C LEU A 154 -16.06 -3.43 12.18
N PRO A 155 -16.98 -3.23 13.18
CA PRO A 155 -17.21 -4.22 14.24
C PRO A 155 -17.77 -5.55 13.74
N GLY A 156 -18.50 -5.54 12.61
CA GLY A 156 -19.10 -6.75 12.02
C GLY A 156 -18.16 -7.55 11.11
N ALA A 157 -16.94 -7.04 10.82
CA ALA A 157 -16.03 -7.74 9.93
C ALA A 157 -15.19 -8.78 10.68
N VAL A 158 -15.10 -9.99 10.14
CA VAL A 158 -14.20 -11.04 10.64
C VAL A 158 -12.76 -10.61 10.39
N TRP A 159 -11.89 -10.79 11.39
CA TRP A 159 -10.47 -10.46 11.25
C TRP A 159 -9.61 -11.69 11.12
N GLN A 160 -8.65 -11.63 10.22
CA GLN A 160 -7.58 -12.61 10.07
C GLN A 160 -6.22 -11.92 10.09
N ARG A 161 -5.29 -12.48 10.84
CA ARG A 161 -3.89 -12.04 10.79
C ARG A 161 -3.29 -12.33 9.41
N CYS A 162 -2.55 -11.39 8.87
CA CYS A 162 -1.83 -11.54 7.61
C CYS A 162 -0.82 -12.68 7.71
N GLN A 163 -0.95 -13.68 6.84
CA GLN A 163 -0.06 -14.85 6.80
C GLN A 163 1.39 -14.46 6.55
N PHE A 164 1.62 -13.46 5.70
CA PHE A 164 2.96 -12.96 5.40
C PHE A 164 3.64 -12.40 6.65
N HIS A 165 2.97 -11.49 7.40
CA HIS A 165 3.51 -10.92 8.62
C HIS A 165 3.66 -11.97 9.74
N LEU A 166 2.72 -12.93 9.83
CA LEU A 166 2.86 -14.05 10.76
C LEU A 166 4.12 -14.87 10.45
N ALA A 167 4.35 -15.19 9.17
CA ALA A 167 5.54 -15.92 8.76
C ALA A 167 6.84 -15.13 9.04
N GLN A 168 6.86 -13.85 8.69
CA GLN A 168 8.02 -12.99 8.98
C GLN A 168 8.32 -12.95 10.48
N ASN A 169 7.30 -12.77 11.32
CA ASN A 169 7.48 -12.74 12.76
C ASN A 169 8.02 -14.08 13.30
N ALA A 170 7.46 -15.20 12.85
CA ALA A 170 7.94 -16.52 13.24
C ALA A 170 9.40 -16.76 12.80
N ILE A 171 9.75 -16.40 11.58
CA ILE A 171 11.10 -16.52 11.03
C ILE A 171 12.09 -15.58 11.74
N HIS A 172 11.65 -14.40 12.19
CA HIS A 172 12.51 -13.44 12.90
C HIS A 172 13.07 -14.01 14.21
N HIS A 173 12.31 -14.86 14.90
CA HIS A 173 12.76 -15.53 16.14
C HIS A 173 13.74 -16.70 15.90
N ALA A 174 13.95 -17.11 14.66
CA ALA A 174 14.86 -18.21 14.35
C ALA A 174 16.33 -17.78 14.45
N THR A 175 17.12 -18.60 15.11
CA THR A 175 18.53 -18.31 15.46
C THR A 175 19.49 -18.40 14.27
N ASN A 176 19.15 -19.17 13.23
CA ASN A 176 20.00 -19.35 12.05
C ASN A 176 19.20 -19.54 10.75
N ALA A 177 19.89 -19.48 9.62
CA ALA A 177 19.28 -19.55 8.29
C ALA A 177 18.56 -20.87 8.00
N ALA A 178 19.09 -22.01 8.48
CA ALA A 178 18.49 -23.32 8.27
C ALA A 178 17.13 -23.42 8.99
N ILE A 179 17.05 -22.94 10.24
CA ILE A 179 15.81 -22.90 11.02
C ILE A 179 14.81 -21.96 10.35
N ARG A 180 15.24 -20.78 9.85
CA ARG A 180 14.38 -19.85 9.11
C ARG A 180 13.74 -20.51 7.89
N GLN A 181 14.54 -21.20 7.09
CA GLN A 181 14.04 -21.90 5.90
C GLN A 181 13.06 -23.02 6.26
N ARG A 182 13.36 -23.79 7.32
CA ARG A 182 12.50 -24.87 7.83
C ARG A 182 11.16 -24.33 8.31
N ILE A 183 11.13 -23.33 9.19
CA ILE A 183 9.88 -22.71 9.68
C ILE A 183 9.04 -22.18 8.51
N GLY A 184 9.66 -21.49 7.56
CA GLY A 184 8.95 -20.99 6.37
C GLY A 184 8.34 -22.09 5.49
N ALA A 185 9.00 -23.25 5.39
CA ALA A 185 8.48 -24.41 4.66
C ALA A 185 7.30 -25.06 5.41
N GLU A 186 7.40 -25.21 6.72
CA GLU A 186 6.37 -25.80 7.58
C GLU A 186 5.10 -24.92 7.62
N LEU A 187 5.24 -23.62 7.77
CA LEU A 187 4.12 -22.67 7.68
C LEU A 187 3.40 -22.76 6.32
N ARG A 188 4.15 -22.86 5.22
CA ARG A 188 3.54 -23.03 3.88
C ARG A 188 2.74 -24.32 3.75
N ARG A 189 3.14 -25.43 4.42
CA ARG A 189 2.35 -26.67 4.42
C ARG A 189 1.00 -26.48 5.09
N ILE A 190 0.95 -25.74 6.21
CA ILE A 190 -0.31 -25.43 6.90
C ILE A 190 -1.23 -24.62 5.96
N TRP A 191 -0.70 -23.56 5.32
CA TRP A 191 -1.52 -22.69 4.47
C TRP A 191 -1.95 -23.30 3.14
N ASN A 192 -1.20 -24.27 2.64
CA ASN A 192 -1.50 -24.98 1.40
C ASN A 192 -2.22 -26.31 1.64
N ALA A 193 -2.61 -26.61 2.88
CA ALA A 193 -3.33 -27.83 3.20
C ALA A 193 -4.67 -27.89 2.47
N SER A 194 -5.06 -29.08 2.01
CA SER A 194 -6.27 -29.31 1.21
C SER A 194 -7.57 -29.23 2.00
N SER A 195 -7.49 -29.28 3.34
CA SER A 195 -8.63 -29.21 4.25
C SER A 195 -8.24 -28.59 5.59
N LEU A 196 -9.24 -28.18 6.37
CA LEU A 196 -9.03 -27.70 7.75
C LEU A 196 -8.39 -28.77 8.63
N GLN A 197 -8.81 -30.02 8.48
CA GLN A 197 -8.23 -31.15 9.23
C GLN A 197 -6.74 -31.31 8.90
N ALA A 198 -6.38 -31.34 7.62
CA ALA A 198 -4.99 -31.44 7.20
C ALA A 198 -4.15 -30.23 7.69
N ALA A 199 -4.72 -29.01 7.70
CA ALA A 199 -4.06 -27.83 8.26
C ALA A 199 -3.80 -27.98 9.76
N GLN A 200 -4.76 -28.51 10.51
CA GLN A 200 -4.63 -28.77 11.94
C GLN A 200 -3.54 -29.81 12.23
N GLU A 201 -3.49 -30.90 11.48
CA GLU A 201 -2.46 -31.93 11.60
C GLU A 201 -1.06 -31.38 11.33
N GLU A 202 -0.89 -30.52 10.32
CA GLU A 202 0.38 -29.85 10.05
C GLU A 202 0.76 -28.85 11.16
N LEU A 203 -0.22 -28.14 11.73
CA LEU A 203 0.02 -27.24 12.87
C LEU A 203 0.47 -28.02 14.11
N ASP A 204 -0.18 -29.14 14.43
CA ASP A 204 0.17 -29.99 15.59
C ASP A 204 1.57 -30.59 15.45
N ARG A 205 1.97 -30.98 14.23
CA ARG A 205 3.35 -31.41 13.93
C ARG A 205 4.35 -30.29 14.17
N LEU A 206 4.03 -29.08 13.69
CA LEU A 206 4.89 -27.90 13.90
C LEU A 206 5.06 -27.59 15.37
N ILE A 207 3.97 -27.55 16.14
CA ILE A 207 4.00 -27.28 17.58
C ILE A 207 4.86 -28.36 18.31
N THR A 208 4.69 -29.61 17.95
CA THR A 208 5.44 -30.72 18.57
C THR A 208 6.94 -30.64 18.28
N ALA A 209 7.31 -30.19 17.08
CA ALA A 209 8.72 -30.10 16.67
C ALA A 209 9.50 -28.95 17.35
N TYR A 210 8.80 -27.96 17.92
CA TYR A 210 9.42 -26.78 18.55
C TYR A 210 9.09 -26.63 20.06
N ARG A 211 8.54 -27.65 20.69
CA ARG A 211 8.41 -27.78 22.15
C ARG A 211 9.70 -28.34 22.73
#